data_584cd772cbb0b0595b711c76979671af
#
_entry.id   584cd772cbb0b0595b711c76979671af
#
_cell.length_a   1.000
_cell.length_b   1.000
_cell.length_c   1.000
_cell.angle_alpha   90.00
_cell.angle_beta   90.00
_cell.angle_gamma   90.00
#
_symmetry.space_group_name_H-M   'P 1'
#
loop_
_entity.id
_entity.type
_entity.pdbx_description
1 polymer ?
#
loop_
_entity_poly.entity_id
_entity_poly.type
_entity_poly.pdbx_seq_one_letter_code
_entity_poly.pdbx_strand_id
1 'polypeptide(L)'
;MQELKLMSRRNWMWLALALGACGGNAPLPADLFPETVANVWRRTAVRNLPVSEAPDPVPRTSVERLQVAAYEGPGKLEARVYELSSPGVGLDLVQRWRPSADTVFFYRGRYFVVVKWQQADRKALQEFVRELEKRLAAAKPR
;
A
#
# COMPACT_ATOMS: atom_id res chain seq x y z
N MET A 1 4.92 48.87 -0.44
CA MET A 1 3.59 48.61 0.15
C MET A 1 2.69 47.78 -0.73
N GLN A 2 2.60 48.13 -1.99
CA GLN A 2 1.76 47.33 -2.91
C GLN A 2 2.27 45.92 -3.13
N GLU A 3 3.57 45.76 -3.12
CA GLU A 3 4.20 44.46 -3.27
C GLU A 3 3.88 43.50 -2.12
N LEU A 4 3.79 44.03 -0.91
CA LEU A 4 3.43 43.23 0.26
C LEU A 4 1.98 42.71 0.16
N LYS A 5 1.09 43.48 -0.40
CA LYS A 5 -0.28 43.04 -0.62
C LYS A 5 -0.37 41.90 -1.63
N LEU A 6 0.45 41.96 -2.67
CA LEU A 6 0.51 40.89 -3.67
C LEU A 6 1.06 39.58 -3.08
N MET A 7 2.05 39.64 -2.24
CA MET A 7 2.59 38.48 -1.56
C MET A 7 1.55 37.85 -0.63
N SER A 8 0.80 38.67 0.08
CA SER A 8 -0.26 38.20 0.95
C SER A 8 -1.34 37.45 0.17
N ARG A 9 -1.69 37.90 -1.00
CA ARG A 9 -2.68 37.22 -1.84
C ARG A 9 -2.19 35.85 -2.33
N ARG A 10 -0.94 35.78 -2.70
CA ARG A 10 -0.37 34.48 -3.12
C ARG A 10 -0.39 33.47 -1.99
N ASN A 11 0.00 33.89 -0.81
CA ASN A 11 -0.01 32.99 0.36
C ASN A 11 -1.41 32.50 0.65
N TRP A 12 -2.39 33.35 0.46
CA TRP A 12 -3.78 32.96 0.70
C TRP A 12 -4.27 31.92 -0.30
N MET A 13 -3.86 32.04 -1.55
CA MET A 13 -4.19 31.05 -2.58
C MET A 13 -3.58 29.68 -2.27
N TRP A 14 -2.37 29.66 -1.75
CA TRP A 14 -1.72 28.41 -1.37
C TRP A 14 -2.49 27.69 -0.27
N LEU A 15 -2.97 28.43 0.71
CA LEU A 15 -3.77 27.87 1.78
C LEU A 15 -5.09 27.28 1.27
N ALA A 16 -5.72 27.94 0.34
CA ALA A 16 -6.95 27.46 -0.24
C ALA A 16 -6.75 26.13 -1.00
N LEU A 17 -5.64 26.03 -1.73
CA LEU A 17 -5.29 24.80 -2.44
C LEU A 17 -5.03 23.64 -1.48
N ALA A 18 -4.36 23.91 -0.37
CA ALA A 18 -4.10 22.88 0.63
C ALA A 18 -5.39 22.34 1.25
N LEU A 19 -6.34 23.22 1.52
CA LEU A 19 -7.64 22.81 2.05
C LEU A 19 -8.45 22.00 1.04
N GLY A 20 -8.38 22.35 -0.24
CA GLY A 20 -9.05 21.59 -1.28
C GLY A 20 -8.52 20.17 -1.44
N ALA A 21 -7.25 19.97 -1.18
CA ALA A 21 -6.63 18.66 -1.28
C ALA A 21 -7.07 17.70 -0.16
N CYS A 22 -7.60 18.20 0.94
CA CYS A 22 -8.02 17.38 2.07
C CYS A 22 -9.41 16.76 1.89
N GLY A 23 -10.13 17.09 0.83
CA GLY A 23 -11.50 16.63 0.61
C GLY A 23 -11.62 15.22 0.02
N GLY A 24 -10.52 14.55 -0.31
CA GLY A 24 -10.53 13.23 -0.93
C GLY A 24 -10.42 12.08 0.07
N ASN A 25 -10.47 10.86 -0.44
CA ASN A 25 -10.24 9.67 0.36
C ASN A 25 -8.82 9.72 0.94
N ALA A 26 -8.72 9.52 2.24
CA ALA A 26 -7.41 9.49 2.86
C ALA A 26 -6.60 8.32 2.28
N PRO A 27 -5.35 8.54 1.85
CA PRO A 27 -4.51 7.45 1.35
C PRO A 27 -4.18 6.47 2.46
N LEU A 28 -3.77 5.25 2.07
CA LEU A 28 -3.17 4.32 3.01
C LEU A 28 -1.96 4.99 3.67
N PRO A 29 -1.67 4.69 4.97
CA PRO A 29 -0.50 5.26 5.62
C PRO A 29 0.75 5.03 4.78
N ALA A 30 1.54 6.09 4.58
CA ALA A 30 2.74 6.02 3.75
C ALA A 30 3.76 5.01 4.26
N ASP A 31 3.77 4.74 5.55
CA ASP A 31 4.68 3.81 6.19
C ASP A 31 4.34 2.34 5.95
N LEU A 32 3.20 2.03 5.34
CA LEU A 32 2.91 0.65 4.91
C LEU A 32 3.92 0.18 3.86
N PHE A 33 4.35 1.09 3.00
CA PHE A 33 5.35 0.80 1.99
C PHE A 33 6.54 1.73 2.16
N PRO A 34 7.45 1.43 3.10
CA PRO A 34 8.62 2.28 3.34
C PRO A 34 9.57 2.26 2.14
N GLU A 35 10.42 3.27 2.05
CA GLU A 35 11.41 3.36 0.98
C GLU A 35 12.40 2.20 1.00
N THR A 36 12.74 1.70 2.19
CA THR A 36 13.65 0.57 2.35
C THR A 36 13.03 -0.45 3.29
N VAL A 37 13.09 -1.71 2.91
CA VAL A 37 12.62 -2.83 3.72
C VAL A 37 13.77 -3.80 3.95
N ALA A 38 13.94 -4.22 5.20
CA ALA A 38 14.98 -5.17 5.61
C ALA A 38 16.39 -4.76 5.14
N ASN A 39 16.63 -3.47 4.97
CA ASN A 39 17.90 -2.87 4.55
C ASN A 39 18.41 -3.28 3.16
N VAL A 40 17.69 -4.12 2.44
CA VAL A 40 18.12 -4.63 1.14
C VAL A 40 17.12 -4.38 0.02
N TRP A 41 15.86 -4.14 0.35
CA TRP A 41 14.82 -3.87 -0.64
C TRP A 41 14.56 -2.38 -0.74
N ARG A 42 14.64 -1.83 -1.93
CA ARG A 42 14.38 -0.40 -2.19
C ARG A 42 13.11 -0.24 -3.01
N ARG A 43 12.22 0.60 -2.52
CA ARG A 43 10.98 0.91 -3.24
C ARG A 43 11.30 1.72 -4.48
N THR A 44 10.84 1.24 -5.64
CA THR A 44 11.02 1.94 -6.92
C THR A 44 9.76 2.65 -7.38
N ALA A 45 8.60 2.20 -6.92
CA ALA A 45 7.32 2.83 -7.26
C ALA A 45 6.27 2.48 -6.22
N VAL A 46 5.30 3.37 -6.04
CA VAL A 46 4.10 3.12 -5.24
C VAL A 46 2.94 3.87 -5.90
N ARG A 47 1.78 3.22 -5.96
CA ARG A 47 0.59 3.83 -6.56
C ARG A 47 -0.68 3.24 -6.00
N ASN A 48 -1.74 4.04 -6.00
CA ASN A 48 -3.08 3.58 -5.70
C ASN A 48 -3.75 3.11 -6.99
N LEU A 49 -4.43 1.98 -6.93
CA LEU A 49 -5.18 1.44 -8.05
C LEU A 49 -6.68 1.51 -7.77
N PRO A 50 -7.52 1.64 -8.82
CA PRO A 50 -8.95 1.53 -8.64
C PRO A 50 -9.33 0.15 -8.08
N VAL A 51 -10.31 0.11 -7.20
CA VAL A 51 -10.80 -1.13 -6.61
C VAL A 51 -11.30 -2.10 -7.70
N SER A 52 -11.79 -1.57 -8.82
CA SER A 52 -12.23 -2.37 -9.96
C SER A 52 -11.13 -3.24 -10.56
N GLU A 53 -9.87 -2.92 -10.31
CA GLU A 53 -8.73 -3.72 -10.79
C GLU A 53 -8.39 -4.89 -9.86
N ALA A 54 -9.09 -5.07 -8.75
CA ALA A 54 -8.87 -6.24 -7.90
C ALA A 54 -9.26 -7.52 -8.67
N PRO A 55 -8.32 -8.48 -8.77
CA PRO A 55 -8.59 -9.72 -9.51
C PRO A 55 -9.42 -10.69 -8.68
N ASP A 56 -10.06 -11.64 -9.35
CA ASP A 56 -10.71 -12.75 -8.65
C ASP A 56 -9.63 -13.56 -7.90
N PRO A 57 -9.91 -14.10 -6.72
CA PRO A 57 -11.22 -14.15 -6.03
C PRO A 57 -11.49 -12.97 -5.08
N VAL A 58 -10.77 -11.85 -5.20
CA VAL A 58 -10.96 -10.70 -4.31
C VAL A 58 -12.35 -10.08 -4.56
N PRO A 59 -13.23 -10.03 -3.53
CA PRO A 59 -14.54 -9.43 -3.71
C PRO A 59 -14.43 -7.90 -3.74
N ARG A 60 -14.58 -7.32 -4.92
CA ARG A 60 -14.39 -5.88 -5.15
C ARG A 60 -15.25 -5.01 -4.24
N THR A 61 -16.45 -5.49 -3.90
CA THR A 61 -17.35 -4.79 -2.99
C THR A 61 -16.87 -4.74 -1.55
N SER A 62 -15.92 -5.60 -1.20
CA SER A 62 -15.34 -5.67 0.14
C SER A 62 -13.95 -5.03 0.22
N VAL A 63 -13.48 -4.41 -0.86
CA VAL A 63 -12.19 -3.71 -0.90
C VAL A 63 -12.43 -2.22 -0.84
N GLU A 64 -11.85 -1.56 0.14
CA GLU A 64 -11.94 -0.10 0.28
C GLU A 64 -10.82 0.62 -0.45
N ARG A 65 -9.64 0.01 -0.50
CA ARG A 65 -8.49 0.56 -1.20
C ARG A 65 -7.54 -0.53 -1.66
N LEU A 66 -6.87 -0.26 -2.78
CA LEU A 66 -5.83 -1.12 -3.33
C LEU A 66 -4.59 -0.27 -3.60
N GLN A 67 -3.47 -0.65 -3.00
CA GLN A 67 -2.20 0.02 -3.22
C GLN A 67 -1.14 -0.99 -3.64
N VAL A 68 -0.29 -0.58 -4.57
CA VAL A 68 0.77 -1.42 -5.14
C VAL A 68 2.10 -0.72 -4.99
N ALA A 69 3.12 -1.45 -4.54
CA ALA A 69 4.48 -0.97 -4.49
C ALA A 69 5.42 -1.96 -5.16
N ALA A 70 6.40 -1.43 -5.87
CA ALA A 70 7.46 -2.22 -6.48
C ALA A 70 8.76 -2.02 -5.72
N TYR A 71 9.52 -3.10 -5.54
CA TYR A 71 10.80 -3.09 -4.84
C TYR A 71 11.86 -3.80 -5.65
N GLU A 72 13.08 -3.31 -5.54
CA GLU A 72 14.27 -3.92 -6.12
C GLU A 72 15.35 -4.08 -5.07
N GLY A 73 16.21 -5.07 -5.24
CA GLY A 73 17.33 -5.38 -4.35
C GLY A 73 17.86 -6.76 -4.67
N PRO A 74 17.70 -7.77 -3.78
CA PRO A 74 18.09 -9.15 -4.08
C PRO A 74 17.24 -9.82 -5.16
N GLY A 75 16.56 -9.04 -5.96
CA GLY A 75 15.66 -9.44 -7.02
C GLY A 75 14.67 -8.32 -7.28
N LYS A 76 13.49 -8.67 -7.76
CA LYS A 76 12.39 -7.73 -8.00
C LYS A 76 11.13 -8.32 -7.42
N LEU A 77 10.32 -7.49 -6.75
CA LEU A 77 9.02 -7.90 -6.26
C LEU A 77 8.00 -6.76 -6.39
N GLU A 78 6.74 -7.16 -6.37
CA GLU A 78 5.61 -6.26 -6.33
C GLU A 78 4.73 -6.69 -5.16
N ALA A 79 4.41 -5.75 -4.27
CA ALA A 79 3.53 -6.01 -3.14
C ALA A 79 2.22 -5.25 -3.36
N ARG A 80 1.11 -5.95 -3.17
CA ARG A 80 -0.23 -5.37 -3.26
C ARG A 80 -0.91 -5.48 -1.90
N VAL A 81 -1.46 -4.38 -1.43
CA VAL A 81 -2.25 -4.36 -0.19
C VAL A 81 -3.68 -4.00 -0.54
N TYR A 82 -4.58 -4.88 -0.14
CA TYR A 82 -6.03 -4.66 -0.23
C TYR A 82 -6.53 -4.32 1.16
N GLU A 83 -7.02 -3.10 1.36
CA GLU A 83 -7.70 -2.72 2.60
C GLU A 83 -9.13 -3.21 2.50
N LEU A 84 -9.50 -4.15 3.38
CA LEU A 84 -10.78 -4.83 3.34
C LEU A 84 -11.78 -4.16 4.28
N SER A 85 -13.06 -4.36 4.02
CA SER A 85 -14.13 -3.82 4.86
C SER A 85 -14.21 -4.50 6.22
N SER A 86 -13.72 -5.74 6.34
CA SER A 86 -13.68 -6.46 7.62
C SER A 86 -12.58 -7.51 7.63
N PRO A 87 -12.08 -7.92 8.82
CA PRO A 87 -11.08 -8.98 8.91
C PRO A 87 -11.54 -10.34 8.40
N GLY A 88 -12.84 -10.64 8.50
CA GLY A 88 -13.39 -11.91 8.03
C GLY A 88 -13.22 -12.13 6.54
N VAL A 89 -13.21 -11.06 5.75
CA VAL A 89 -12.94 -11.14 4.32
C VAL A 89 -11.51 -11.64 4.05
N GLY A 90 -10.54 -11.18 4.83
CA GLY A 90 -9.16 -11.63 4.69
C GLY A 90 -8.99 -13.12 4.98
N LEU A 91 -9.63 -13.61 6.03
CA LEU A 91 -9.61 -15.03 6.36
C LEU A 91 -10.19 -15.87 5.23
N ASP A 92 -11.32 -15.44 4.68
CA ASP A 92 -11.98 -16.12 3.57
C ASP A 92 -11.10 -16.15 2.32
N LEU A 93 -10.42 -15.03 2.02
CA LEU A 93 -9.51 -14.95 0.89
C LEU A 93 -8.32 -15.90 1.02
N VAL A 94 -7.73 -15.99 2.21
CA VAL A 94 -6.61 -16.91 2.45
C VAL A 94 -7.01 -18.36 2.17
N GLN A 95 -8.23 -18.72 2.51
CA GLN A 95 -8.73 -20.06 2.28
C GLN A 95 -9.04 -20.35 0.80
N ARG A 96 -9.41 -19.34 0.05
CA ARG A 96 -9.76 -19.48 -1.38
C ARG A 96 -8.60 -19.20 -2.33
N TRP A 97 -7.61 -18.44 -1.89
CA TRP A 97 -6.52 -18.04 -2.74
C TRP A 97 -5.67 -19.25 -3.12
N ARG A 98 -5.44 -19.42 -4.41
CA ARG A 98 -4.60 -20.49 -4.89
C ARG A 98 -3.15 -20.01 -4.94
N PRO A 99 -2.23 -20.64 -4.21
CA PRO A 99 -0.83 -20.25 -4.26
C PRO A 99 -0.23 -20.56 -5.64
N SER A 100 0.67 -19.70 -6.07
CA SER A 100 1.52 -19.96 -7.23
C SER A 100 2.99 -19.89 -6.81
N ALA A 101 3.88 -20.43 -7.65
CA ALA A 101 5.29 -20.60 -7.28
C ALA A 101 6.00 -19.28 -6.99
N ASP A 102 5.50 -18.16 -7.56
CA ASP A 102 6.12 -16.86 -7.45
C ASP A 102 5.34 -15.88 -6.57
N THR A 103 4.43 -16.40 -5.73
CA THR A 103 3.52 -15.55 -4.96
C THR A 103 3.40 -16.01 -3.52
N VAL A 104 3.46 -15.06 -2.60
CA VAL A 104 3.15 -15.24 -1.18
C VAL A 104 2.00 -14.32 -0.82
N PHE A 105 1.10 -14.78 0.02
CA PHE A 105 -0.01 -13.95 0.49
C PHE A 105 -0.26 -14.19 1.96
N PHE A 106 -0.79 -13.16 2.63
CA PHE A 106 -1.18 -13.24 4.04
C PHE A 106 -2.21 -12.15 4.33
N TYR A 107 -2.84 -12.21 5.50
CA TYR A 107 -3.67 -11.11 5.96
C TYR A 107 -3.32 -10.73 7.40
N ARG A 108 -3.52 -9.45 7.70
CA ARG A 108 -3.38 -8.89 9.05
C ARG A 108 -4.50 -7.88 9.25
N GLY A 109 -5.36 -8.14 10.25
CA GLY A 109 -6.50 -7.28 10.48
C GLY A 109 -7.35 -7.15 9.21
N ARG A 110 -7.46 -5.93 8.71
CA ARG A 110 -8.25 -5.61 7.51
C ARG A 110 -7.41 -5.55 6.24
N TYR A 111 -6.14 -5.95 6.30
CA TYR A 111 -5.26 -5.92 5.15
C TYR A 111 -5.01 -7.32 4.62
N PHE A 112 -5.25 -7.50 3.33
CA PHE A 112 -4.84 -8.69 2.61
C PHE A 112 -3.68 -8.31 1.69
N VAL A 113 -2.60 -9.08 1.74
CA VAL A 113 -1.37 -8.74 1.04
C VAL A 113 -0.97 -9.87 0.10
N VAL A 114 -0.59 -9.49 -1.12
CA VAL A 114 -0.06 -10.41 -2.11
C VAL A 114 1.31 -9.90 -2.55
N VAL A 115 2.35 -10.71 -2.39
CA VAL A 115 3.71 -10.39 -2.82
C VAL A 115 4.07 -11.32 -3.96
N LYS A 116 4.34 -10.76 -5.12
CA LYS A 116 4.78 -11.50 -6.30
C LYS A 116 6.22 -11.11 -6.60
N TRP A 117 7.09 -12.10 -6.83
CA TRP A 117 8.51 -11.81 -7.01
C TRP A 117 9.04 -12.42 -8.30
N GLN A 118 10.19 -11.88 -8.74
CA GLN A 118 10.99 -12.41 -9.84
C GLN A 118 12.41 -12.61 -9.32
N GLN A 119 12.95 -13.81 -9.44
CA GLN A 119 14.34 -14.12 -9.12
C GLN A 119 14.80 -13.58 -7.76
N ALA A 120 13.97 -13.67 -6.75
CA ALA A 120 14.30 -13.15 -5.43
C ALA A 120 15.06 -14.19 -4.61
N ASP A 121 16.04 -13.72 -3.83
CA ASP A 121 16.66 -14.54 -2.80
C ASP A 121 15.60 -14.91 -1.76
N ARG A 122 15.47 -16.20 -1.47
CA ARG A 122 14.42 -16.71 -0.57
C ARG A 122 14.47 -16.08 0.82
N LYS A 123 15.66 -15.99 1.39
CA LYS A 123 15.84 -15.42 2.72
C LYS A 123 15.46 -13.94 2.76
N ALA A 124 15.92 -13.19 1.78
CA ALA A 124 15.60 -11.77 1.67
C ALA A 124 14.11 -11.55 1.45
N LEU A 125 13.46 -12.43 0.68
CA LEU A 125 12.02 -12.38 0.47
C LEU A 125 11.25 -12.64 1.78
N GLN A 126 11.67 -13.61 2.56
CA GLN A 126 11.05 -13.90 3.85
C GLN A 126 11.20 -12.72 4.82
N GLU A 127 12.34 -12.06 4.82
CA GLU A 127 12.56 -10.86 5.63
C GLU A 127 11.67 -9.71 5.18
N PHE A 128 11.48 -9.54 3.88
CA PHE A 128 10.55 -8.54 3.36
C PHE A 128 9.13 -8.78 3.87
N VAL A 129 8.64 -10.00 3.74
CA VAL A 129 7.30 -10.37 4.18
C VAL A 129 7.14 -10.15 5.68
N ARG A 130 8.12 -10.53 6.46
CA ARG A 130 8.10 -10.36 7.92
C ARG A 130 8.05 -8.89 8.32
N GLU A 131 8.86 -8.04 7.69
CA GLU A 131 8.85 -6.61 7.98
C GLU A 131 7.52 -5.95 7.59
N LEU A 132 6.99 -6.32 6.44
CA LEU A 132 5.70 -5.79 6.01
C LEU A 132 4.58 -6.22 6.95
N GLU A 133 4.59 -7.48 7.38
CA GLU A 133 3.62 -8.00 8.33
C GLU A 133 3.65 -7.23 9.66
N LYS A 134 4.84 -6.93 10.17
CA LYS A 134 4.99 -6.12 11.39
C LYS A 134 4.39 -4.72 11.23
N ARG A 135 4.62 -4.10 10.08
CA ARG A 135 4.09 -2.75 9.84
C ARG A 135 2.57 -2.74 9.76
N LEU A 136 2.00 -3.75 9.14
CA LEU A 136 0.55 -3.87 9.05
C LEU A 136 -0.08 -4.16 10.41
N ALA A 137 0.58 -4.95 11.25
CA ALA A 137 0.12 -5.22 12.60
C ALA A 137 0.14 -3.95 13.47
N ALA A 138 1.08 -3.04 13.22
CA ALA A 138 1.18 -1.77 13.93
C ALA A 138 0.24 -0.70 13.37
N ALA A 139 -0.21 -0.85 12.12
CA ALA A 139 -1.12 0.10 11.49
C ALA A 139 -2.52 -0.04 12.10
N LYS A 140 -3.05 1.07 12.60
CA LYS A 140 -4.41 1.06 13.18
C LYS A 140 -5.42 1.05 12.05
N PRO A 141 -6.38 0.09 12.06
CA PRO A 141 -7.49 0.13 11.11
C PRO A 141 -8.34 1.37 11.38
N ARG A 142 -8.93 1.89 10.34
CA ARG A 142 -9.84 3.01 10.49
C ARG A 142 -11.19 2.58 11.00
#